data_f757303854eedbae991bd65069f395a4
#
_entry.id   f757303854eedbae991bd65069f395a4
#
_cell.length_a   1.000
_cell.length_b   1.000
_cell.length_c   1.000
_cell.angle_alpha   90.00
_cell.angle_beta   90.00
_cell.angle_gamma   90.00
#
_symmetry.space_group_name_H-M   'P 1'
#
loop_
_entity.id
_entity.type
_entity.pdbx_description
1 polymer ?
#
loop_
_entity_poly.entity_id
_entity_poly.type
_entity_poly.pdbx_seq_one_letter_code
_entity_poly.pdbx_strand_id
1 'polypeptide(L)'
;MRKFWIGMMSMLAAVFAGTTLWAAMRFPGQAPALLQPPAEAVALAEELMEAVCSGDFERAETMLYGRPKLGVDRQPADVAGTMIWNAYVNSLDYELLGELYATDQGLAQDVKIIFMELPTVTANLSTRTHQLLNEAIAAAEDVSELYDEKNEYREDLVMDILHRAVAQALEEDVRYSYRIVQLQLVCRDGQWKAVADRAFLDAISGGIAE
;
A
#
# COMPACT_ATOMS: atom_id res chain seq x y z
N MET A 1 16.69 -4.14 57.92
CA MET A 1 16.07 -4.17 56.57
C MET A 1 16.89 -3.52 55.47
N ARG A 2 17.61 -2.42 55.70
CA ARG A 2 18.38 -1.73 54.64
C ARG A 2 19.56 -2.54 54.09
N LYS A 3 20.19 -3.41 54.85
CA LYS A 3 21.35 -4.25 54.41
C LYS A 3 20.91 -5.44 53.54
N PHE A 4 19.66 -5.90 53.67
CA PHE A 4 19.11 -7.00 52.88
C PHE A 4 18.81 -6.57 51.42
N TRP A 5 18.38 -5.33 51.25
CA TRP A 5 18.08 -4.76 49.93
C TRP A 5 19.36 -4.48 49.09
N ILE A 6 20.45 -4.07 49.75
CA ILE A 6 21.72 -3.83 49.07
C ILE A 6 22.31 -5.15 48.56
N GLY A 7 22.19 -6.25 49.32
CA GLY A 7 22.64 -7.56 48.91
C GLY A 7 21.88 -8.12 47.69
N MET A 8 20.55 -7.90 47.69
CA MET A 8 19.69 -8.36 46.60
C MET A 8 19.89 -7.58 45.30
N MET A 9 20.16 -6.26 45.36
CA MET A 9 20.49 -5.44 44.20
C MET A 9 21.86 -5.81 43.62
N SER A 10 22.86 -6.13 44.48
CA SER A 10 24.16 -6.57 44.01
C SER A 10 24.12 -7.95 43.34
N MET A 11 23.24 -8.85 43.80
CA MET A 11 23.05 -10.16 43.20
C MET A 11 22.34 -10.09 41.83
N LEU A 12 21.36 -9.21 41.71
CA LEU A 12 20.68 -8.95 40.44
C LEU A 12 21.64 -8.34 39.40
N ALA A 13 22.47 -7.39 39.79
CA ALA A 13 23.47 -6.80 38.90
C ALA A 13 24.54 -7.82 38.45
N ALA A 14 24.94 -8.75 39.32
CA ALA A 14 25.89 -9.81 38.97
C ALA A 14 25.28 -10.85 38.02
N VAL A 15 23.98 -11.15 38.16
CA VAL A 15 23.27 -12.06 37.23
C VAL A 15 23.14 -11.44 35.86
N PHE A 16 22.82 -10.12 35.78
CA PHE A 16 22.74 -9.42 34.51
C PHE A 16 24.13 -9.29 33.82
N ALA A 17 25.17 -8.99 34.56
CA ALA A 17 26.52 -8.94 34.02
C ALA A 17 27.00 -10.33 33.58
N GLY A 18 26.66 -11.38 34.33
CA GLY A 18 27.03 -12.77 34.01
C GLY A 18 26.33 -13.29 32.73
N THR A 19 25.08 -12.95 32.52
CA THR A 19 24.31 -13.38 31.32
C THR A 19 24.81 -12.68 30.07
N THR A 20 25.13 -11.39 30.13
CA THR A 20 25.71 -10.66 29.00
C THR A 20 27.13 -11.14 28.66
N LEU A 21 27.97 -11.45 29.67
CA LEU A 21 29.29 -12.02 29.45
C LEU A 21 29.23 -13.44 28.90
N TRP A 22 28.27 -14.24 29.34
CA TRP A 22 28.08 -15.62 28.88
C TRP A 22 27.57 -15.67 27.41
N ALA A 23 26.68 -14.76 27.03
CA ALA A 23 26.21 -14.60 25.66
C ALA A 23 27.37 -14.14 24.73
N ALA A 24 28.20 -13.21 25.18
CA ALA A 24 29.37 -12.75 24.42
C ALA A 24 30.48 -13.83 24.26
N MET A 25 30.61 -14.75 25.22
CA MET A 25 31.56 -15.87 25.10
C MET A 25 31.08 -17.01 24.20
N ARG A 26 29.78 -17.18 24.04
CA ARG A 26 29.20 -18.27 23.23
C ARG A 26 29.04 -17.91 21.74
N PHE A 27 29.05 -16.63 21.43
CA PHE A 27 28.97 -16.11 20.06
C PHE A 27 30.06 -15.05 19.81
N PRO A 28 31.35 -15.46 19.73
CA PRO A 28 32.43 -14.53 19.41
C PRO A 28 32.24 -14.10 17.94
N GLY A 29 31.67 -12.95 17.73
CA GLY A 29 31.38 -12.37 16.42
C GLY A 29 29.97 -11.82 16.26
N GLN A 30 29.07 -12.09 17.19
CA GLN A 30 27.75 -11.50 17.25
C GLN A 30 27.55 -10.75 18.58
N ALA A 31 28.40 -9.74 18.86
CA ALA A 31 27.87 -8.64 19.63
C ALA A 31 26.74 -8.04 18.77
N PRO A 32 25.50 -7.87 19.30
CA PRO A 32 24.56 -6.99 18.64
C PRO A 32 25.19 -5.60 18.73
N ALA A 33 25.99 -5.24 17.73
CA ALA A 33 26.14 -3.84 17.45
C ALA A 33 24.68 -3.37 17.33
N LEU A 34 24.30 -2.40 18.11
CA LEU A 34 23.18 -1.51 17.81
C LEU A 34 23.63 -0.79 16.53
N LEU A 35 23.59 -1.52 15.42
CA LEU A 35 23.85 -1.01 14.10
C LEU A 35 22.65 -0.10 13.84
N GLN A 36 22.90 1.18 13.99
CA GLN A 36 21.97 2.12 13.39
C GLN A 36 21.81 1.68 11.93
N PRO A 37 20.58 1.49 11.49
CA PRO A 37 20.36 1.08 10.11
C PRO A 37 21.06 2.08 9.19
N PRO A 38 21.68 1.63 8.08
CA PRO A 38 22.32 2.53 7.15
C PRO A 38 21.33 3.60 6.69
N ALA A 39 21.75 4.87 6.71
CA ALA A 39 20.88 5.99 6.31
C ALA A 39 20.29 5.79 4.91
N GLU A 40 21.05 5.15 4.02
CA GLU A 40 20.62 4.80 2.67
C GLU A 40 19.43 3.80 2.65
N ALA A 41 19.40 2.85 3.60
CA ALA A 41 18.30 1.90 3.69
C ALA A 41 17.04 2.56 4.26
N VAL A 42 17.19 3.47 5.22
CA VAL A 42 16.07 4.27 5.75
C VAL A 42 15.47 5.14 4.65
N ALA A 43 16.33 5.89 3.95
CA ALA A 43 15.90 6.74 2.85
C ALA A 43 15.20 5.94 1.72
N LEU A 44 15.71 4.74 1.40
CA LEU A 44 15.08 3.89 0.39
C LEU A 44 13.65 3.49 0.76
N ALA A 45 13.39 3.14 2.03
CA ALA A 45 12.04 2.77 2.46
C ALA A 45 11.07 3.95 2.33
N GLU A 46 11.48 5.13 2.78
CA GLU A 46 10.70 6.37 2.66
C GLU A 46 10.46 6.75 1.19
N GLU A 47 11.52 6.82 0.37
CA GLU A 47 11.43 7.20 -1.04
C GLU A 47 10.58 6.23 -1.87
N LEU A 48 10.65 4.92 -1.58
CA LEU A 48 9.81 3.93 -2.23
C LEU A 48 8.34 4.16 -1.92
N MET A 49 8.01 4.35 -0.65
CA MET A 49 6.62 4.56 -0.25
C MET A 49 6.07 5.90 -0.75
N GLU A 50 6.89 6.95 -0.76
CA GLU A 50 6.52 8.22 -1.39
C GLU A 50 6.23 8.06 -2.89
N ALA A 51 7.08 7.31 -3.62
CA ALA A 51 6.87 7.05 -5.04
C ALA A 51 5.58 6.27 -5.29
N VAL A 52 5.30 5.24 -4.48
CA VAL A 52 4.06 4.44 -4.56
C VAL A 52 2.83 5.32 -4.28
N CYS A 53 2.83 6.08 -3.18
CA CYS A 53 1.68 6.90 -2.79
C CYS A 53 1.46 8.13 -3.67
N SER A 54 2.49 8.60 -4.37
CA SER A 54 2.36 9.64 -5.39
C SER A 54 1.95 9.11 -6.77
N GLY A 55 1.86 7.78 -6.94
CA GLY A 55 1.56 7.16 -8.23
C GLY A 55 2.73 7.13 -9.21
N ASP A 56 3.94 7.47 -8.75
CA ASP A 56 5.18 7.36 -9.55
C ASP A 56 5.71 5.92 -9.53
N PHE A 57 4.93 5.02 -10.12
CA PHE A 57 5.26 3.59 -10.13
C PHE A 57 6.53 3.27 -10.93
N GLU A 58 6.86 4.06 -11.95
CA GLU A 58 8.13 3.90 -12.68
C GLU A 58 9.33 4.14 -11.75
N ARG A 59 9.28 5.19 -10.95
CA ARG A 59 10.30 5.48 -9.94
C ARG A 59 10.34 4.37 -8.89
N ALA A 60 9.20 3.93 -8.38
CA ALA A 60 9.11 2.82 -7.42
C ALA A 60 9.75 1.54 -7.96
N GLU A 61 9.48 1.13 -9.21
CA GLU A 61 10.08 -0.04 -9.85
C GLU A 61 11.61 0.02 -9.91
N THR A 62 12.20 1.20 -10.06
CA THR A 62 13.67 1.36 -10.05
C THR A 62 14.29 1.06 -8.69
N MET A 63 13.54 1.19 -7.61
CA MET A 63 13.96 0.94 -6.24
C MET A 63 13.80 -0.53 -5.84
N LEU A 64 13.03 -1.30 -6.62
CA LEU A 64 12.76 -2.71 -6.34
C LEU A 64 13.86 -3.62 -6.91
N TYR A 65 14.13 -4.70 -6.18
CA TYR A 65 15.06 -5.73 -6.62
C TYR A 65 14.47 -6.46 -7.84
N GLY A 66 15.28 -6.57 -8.90
CA GLY A 66 14.86 -7.20 -10.16
C GLY A 66 13.96 -6.31 -11.03
N ARG A 67 13.61 -5.10 -10.58
CA ARG A 67 12.73 -4.16 -11.30
C ARG A 67 11.44 -4.83 -11.80
N PRO A 68 10.67 -5.47 -10.90
CA PRO A 68 9.40 -6.05 -11.30
C PRO A 68 8.48 -4.94 -11.78
N LYS A 69 7.66 -5.25 -12.78
CA LYS A 69 6.54 -4.38 -13.15
C LYS A 69 5.47 -4.46 -12.07
N LEU A 70 5.12 -3.33 -11.51
CA LEU A 70 4.11 -3.29 -10.45
C LEU A 70 2.70 -3.57 -10.99
N GLY A 71 2.53 -3.50 -12.32
CA GLY A 71 1.25 -3.82 -12.97
C GLY A 71 0.16 -2.77 -12.76
N VAL A 72 0.46 -1.77 -11.97
CA VAL A 72 -0.45 -0.69 -11.55
C VAL A 72 -0.37 0.51 -12.51
N ASP A 73 0.56 0.51 -13.45
CA ASP A 73 0.82 1.58 -14.41
C ASP A 73 -0.14 1.60 -15.61
N ARG A 74 -1.07 0.65 -15.65
CA ARG A 74 -2.08 0.61 -16.71
C ARG A 74 -3.24 1.54 -16.38
N GLN A 75 -3.10 2.79 -16.79
CA GLN A 75 -4.26 3.68 -16.79
C GLN A 75 -5.37 3.04 -17.63
N PRO A 76 -6.59 2.95 -17.10
CA PRO A 76 -7.73 2.49 -17.87
C PRO A 76 -7.91 3.34 -19.13
N ALA A 77 -8.32 2.71 -20.22
CA ALA A 77 -8.50 3.40 -21.50
C ALA A 77 -9.75 4.29 -21.53
N ASP A 78 -10.67 4.06 -20.60
CA ASP A 78 -11.93 4.81 -20.50
C ASP A 78 -11.89 5.83 -19.36
N VAL A 79 -12.75 6.82 -19.45
CA VAL A 79 -12.80 7.95 -18.52
C VAL A 79 -13.29 7.51 -17.13
N ALA A 80 -14.25 6.61 -17.07
CA ALA A 80 -14.80 6.13 -15.80
C ALA A 80 -13.75 5.34 -15.00
N GLY A 81 -13.03 4.44 -15.68
CA GLY A 81 -11.90 3.73 -15.08
C GLY A 81 -10.78 4.68 -14.66
N THR A 82 -10.49 5.72 -15.46
CA THR A 82 -9.50 6.74 -15.10
C THR A 82 -9.90 7.52 -13.84
N MET A 83 -11.19 7.84 -13.67
CA MET A 83 -11.68 8.49 -12.44
C MET A 83 -11.47 7.60 -11.22
N ILE A 84 -11.83 6.32 -11.29
CA ILE A 84 -11.64 5.34 -10.20
C ILE A 84 -10.15 5.17 -9.91
N TRP A 85 -9.33 5.04 -10.95
CA TRP A 85 -7.90 4.90 -10.82
C TRP A 85 -7.25 6.10 -10.11
N ASN A 86 -7.57 7.31 -10.56
CA ASN A 86 -7.04 8.52 -9.94
C ASN A 86 -7.49 8.65 -8.47
N ALA A 87 -8.75 8.33 -8.18
CA ALA A 87 -9.25 8.31 -6.81
C ALA A 87 -8.52 7.27 -5.96
N TYR A 88 -8.25 6.08 -6.52
CA TYR A 88 -7.48 5.03 -5.86
C TYR A 88 -6.06 5.48 -5.54
N VAL A 89 -5.31 5.96 -6.53
CA VAL A 89 -3.93 6.43 -6.34
C VAL A 89 -3.87 7.56 -5.31
N ASN A 90 -4.78 8.52 -5.40
CA ASN A 90 -4.88 9.63 -4.44
C ASN A 90 -5.29 9.16 -3.02
N SER A 91 -5.80 7.95 -2.87
CA SER A 91 -6.17 7.38 -1.58
C SER A 91 -5.02 6.64 -0.89
N LEU A 92 -3.95 6.34 -1.63
CA LEU A 92 -2.80 5.65 -1.07
C LEU A 92 -2.08 6.53 -0.06
N ASP A 93 -1.85 5.98 1.12
CA ASP A 93 -1.09 6.62 2.18
C ASP A 93 -0.30 5.55 2.95
N TYR A 94 0.71 5.95 3.69
CA TYR A 94 1.54 5.01 4.42
C TYR A 94 2.00 5.54 5.78
N GLU A 95 2.33 4.59 6.65
CA GLU A 95 2.94 4.85 7.95
C GLU A 95 4.05 3.82 8.17
N LEU A 96 5.29 4.29 8.35
CA LEU A 96 6.40 3.42 8.75
C LEU A 96 6.25 3.08 10.24
N LEU A 97 6.18 1.79 10.56
CA LEU A 97 5.96 1.31 11.92
C LEU A 97 7.28 0.91 12.57
N GLY A 98 7.69 1.67 13.58
CA GLY A 98 8.93 1.42 14.30
C GLY A 98 10.18 1.77 13.48
N GLU A 99 11.31 1.17 13.85
CA GLU A 99 12.59 1.35 13.19
C GLU A 99 12.92 0.14 12.30
N LEU A 100 13.79 0.34 11.31
CA LEU A 100 14.37 -0.76 10.53
C LEU A 100 15.07 -1.76 11.46
N TYR A 101 14.83 -3.04 11.24
CA TYR A 101 15.45 -4.12 12.02
C TYR A 101 16.12 -5.16 11.13
N ALA A 102 17.11 -5.84 11.68
CA ALA A 102 17.87 -6.86 10.98
C ALA A 102 17.07 -8.17 10.86
N THR A 103 17.13 -8.78 9.68
CA THR A 103 16.63 -10.12 9.38
C THR A 103 17.78 -10.99 8.86
N ASP A 104 17.54 -12.28 8.68
CA ASP A 104 18.50 -13.21 8.05
C ASP A 104 18.77 -12.93 6.57
N GLN A 105 17.93 -12.13 5.91
CA GLN A 105 18.06 -11.79 4.50
C GLN A 105 18.49 -10.33 4.24
N GLY A 106 18.58 -9.50 5.28
CA GLY A 106 18.94 -8.09 5.17
C GLY A 106 18.32 -7.25 6.27
N LEU A 107 17.60 -6.20 5.90
CA LEU A 107 16.83 -5.35 6.80
C LEU A 107 15.35 -5.45 6.46
N ALA A 108 14.50 -5.17 7.43
CA ALA A 108 13.06 -5.07 7.22
C ALA A 108 12.47 -3.85 7.90
N GLN A 109 11.41 -3.32 7.32
CA GLN A 109 10.59 -2.24 7.84
C GLN A 109 9.14 -2.66 7.78
N ASP A 110 8.44 -2.61 8.91
CA ASP A 110 7.00 -2.79 8.90
C ASP A 110 6.35 -1.50 8.39
N VAL A 111 5.46 -1.65 7.41
CA VAL A 111 4.78 -0.53 6.75
C VAL A 111 3.28 -0.79 6.78
N LYS A 112 2.53 0.16 7.30
CA LYS A 112 1.08 0.19 7.17
C LYS A 112 0.72 0.99 5.92
N ILE A 113 0.10 0.32 4.96
CA ILE A 113 -0.38 0.91 3.72
C ILE A 113 -1.89 1.07 3.83
N ILE A 114 -2.36 2.29 3.62
CA ILE A 114 -3.78 2.66 3.63
C ILE A 114 -4.23 2.82 2.18
N PHE A 115 -5.39 2.30 1.84
CA PHE A 115 -5.93 2.36 0.48
C PHE A 115 -7.45 2.36 0.48
N MET A 116 -8.02 2.84 -0.62
CA MET A 116 -9.45 2.74 -0.91
C MET A 116 -9.81 1.31 -1.34
N GLU A 117 -10.84 0.73 -0.74
CA GLU A 117 -11.34 -0.59 -1.13
C GLU A 117 -12.08 -0.51 -2.48
N LEU A 118 -11.39 -0.80 -3.58
CA LEU A 118 -11.96 -0.80 -4.93
C LEU A 118 -13.23 -1.65 -5.07
N PRO A 119 -13.33 -2.85 -4.48
CA PRO A 119 -14.56 -3.65 -4.54
C PRO A 119 -15.79 -2.93 -3.99
N THR A 120 -15.66 -2.06 -3.00
CA THR A 120 -16.80 -1.33 -2.44
C THR A 120 -17.35 -0.28 -3.40
N VAL A 121 -16.44 0.40 -4.11
CA VAL A 121 -16.80 1.40 -5.13
C VAL A 121 -17.46 0.73 -6.34
N THR A 122 -16.93 -0.40 -6.80
CA THR A 122 -17.40 -1.08 -8.01
C THR A 122 -18.64 -1.92 -7.80
N ALA A 123 -18.91 -2.40 -6.58
CA ALA A 123 -20.02 -3.31 -6.28
C ALA A 123 -21.40 -2.77 -6.69
N ASN A 124 -21.63 -1.48 -6.53
CA ASN A 124 -22.91 -0.83 -6.79
C ASN A 124 -22.98 -0.10 -8.14
N LEU A 125 -21.87 -0.04 -8.89
CA LEU A 125 -21.81 0.72 -10.15
C LEU A 125 -22.88 0.29 -11.16
N SER A 126 -23.07 -1.02 -11.34
CA SER A 126 -24.11 -1.53 -12.25
C SER A 126 -25.51 -1.09 -11.83
N THR A 127 -25.83 -1.17 -10.55
CA THR A 127 -27.14 -0.75 -10.01
C THR A 127 -27.36 0.75 -10.20
N ARG A 128 -26.34 1.58 -9.89
CA ARG A 128 -26.39 3.03 -10.07
C ARG A 128 -26.55 3.42 -11.54
N THR A 129 -25.77 2.75 -12.42
CA THR A 129 -25.90 2.97 -13.87
C THR A 129 -27.31 2.69 -14.37
N HIS A 130 -27.91 1.56 -13.95
CA HIS A 130 -29.29 1.24 -14.31
C HIS A 130 -30.30 2.24 -13.74
N GLN A 131 -30.10 2.70 -12.51
CA GLN A 131 -30.96 3.69 -11.89
C GLN A 131 -30.93 5.02 -12.68
N LEU A 132 -29.73 5.53 -12.96
CA LEU A 132 -29.56 6.77 -13.72
C LEU A 132 -30.06 6.67 -15.15
N LEU A 133 -29.94 5.49 -15.79
CA LEU A 133 -30.55 5.25 -17.10
C LEU A 133 -32.06 5.29 -17.04
N ASN A 134 -32.68 4.66 -16.04
CA ASN A 134 -34.14 4.71 -15.86
C ASN A 134 -34.62 6.14 -15.57
N GLU A 135 -33.87 6.93 -14.81
CA GLU A 135 -34.16 8.34 -14.57
C GLU A 135 -34.11 9.15 -15.88
N ALA A 136 -33.08 8.90 -16.71
CA ALA A 136 -32.96 9.55 -18.01
C ALA A 136 -34.14 9.19 -18.95
N ILE A 137 -34.55 7.92 -18.99
CA ILE A 137 -35.71 7.46 -19.77
C ILE A 137 -36.99 8.12 -19.27
N ALA A 138 -37.17 8.20 -17.95
CA ALA A 138 -38.38 8.81 -17.37
C ALA A 138 -38.45 10.34 -17.58
N ALA A 139 -37.32 11.00 -17.72
CA ALA A 139 -37.19 12.44 -17.94
C ALA A 139 -37.25 12.85 -19.41
N ALA A 140 -37.10 11.91 -20.35
CA ALA A 140 -37.13 12.20 -21.78
C ALA A 140 -38.55 12.54 -22.24
N GLU A 141 -38.71 13.64 -23.00
CA GLU A 141 -39.98 14.00 -23.65
C GLU A 141 -40.27 13.06 -24.82
N ASP A 142 -39.23 12.66 -25.54
CA ASP A 142 -39.25 11.65 -26.59
C ASP A 142 -38.13 10.62 -26.35
N VAL A 143 -38.54 9.39 -26.03
CA VAL A 143 -37.60 8.27 -25.76
C VAL A 143 -36.76 7.96 -26.99
N SER A 144 -37.25 8.25 -28.22
CA SER A 144 -36.45 8.01 -29.43
C SER A 144 -35.16 8.84 -29.49
N GLU A 145 -35.08 9.97 -28.80
CA GLU A 145 -33.90 10.83 -28.73
C GLU A 145 -32.76 10.21 -27.92
N LEU A 146 -33.02 9.17 -27.13
CA LEU A 146 -32.02 8.45 -26.35
C LEU A 146 -31.26 7.43 -27.18
N TYR A 147 -31.71 7.13 -28.39
CA TYR A 147 -31.13 6.10 -29.25
C TYR A 147 -30.46 6.73 -30.48
N ASP A 148 -29.47 6.02 -30.98
CA ASP A 148 -28.80 6.35 -32.24
C ASP A 148 -29.51 5.71 -33.47
N GLU A 149 -28.96 5.91 -34.67
CA GLU A 149 -29.44 5.34 -35.91
C GLU A 149 -29.49 3.81 -35.96
N LYS A 150 -28.73 3.15 -35.07
CA LYS A 150 -28.66 1.68 -34.94
C LYS A 150 -29.62 1.14 -33.88
N ASN A 151 -30.43 2.01 -33.27
CA ASN A 151 -31.30 1.69 -32.15
C ASN A 151 -30.52 1.19 -30.90
N GLU A 152 -29.29 1.71 -30.70
CA GLU A 152 -28.50 1.56 -29.50
C GLU A 152 -28.54 2.87 -28.69
N TYR A 153 -28.33 2.81 -27.35
CA TYR A 153 -28.26 4.05 -26.58
C TYR A 153 -27.12 4.92 -27.10
N ARG A 154 -27.33 6.20 -27.20
CA ARG A 154 -26.33 7.16 -27.66
C ARG A 154 -25.10 7.10 -26.76
N GLU A 155 -23.94 7.11 -27.38
CA GLU A 155 -22.65 6.99 -26.66
C GLU A 155 -22.44 8.13 -25.64
N ASP A 156 -22.84 9.36 -25.99
CA ASP A 156 -22.73 10.51 -25.10
C ASP A 156 -23.62 10.37 -23.86
N LEU A 157 -24.82 9.83 -24.00
CA LEU A 157 -25.72 9.51 -22.89
C LEU A 157 -25.12 8.43 -21.97
N VAL A 158 -24.62 7.34 -22.57
CA VAL A 158 -23.98 6.26 -21.80
C VAL A 158 -22.78 6.76 -21.03
N MET A 159 -21.94 7.58 -21.64
CA MET A 159 -20.77 8.16 -20.99
C MET A 159 -21.14 9.13 -19.87
N ASP A 160 -22.15 9.97 -20.03
CA ASP A 160 -22.66 10.85 -18.96
C ASP A 160 -23.17 10.04 -17.77
N ILE A 161 -23.97 9.01 -18.03
CA ILE A 161 -24.50 8.12 -17.00
C ILE A 161 -23.36 7.41 -16.24
N LEU A 162 -22.36 6.88 -16.96
CA LEU A 162 -21.21 6.24 -16.33
C LEU A 162 -20.41 7.21 -15.47
N HIS A 163 -20.16 8.42 -15.97
CA HIS A 163 -19.49 9.48 -15.20
C HIS A 163 -20.23 9.79 -13.90
N ARG A 164 -21.54 9.98 -13.98
CA ARG A 164 -22.38 10.29 -12.81
C ARG A 164 -22.42 9.12 -11.84
N ALA A 165 -22.54 7.88 -12.35
CA ALA A 165 -22.52 6.68 -11.50
C ALA A 165 -21.19 6.54 -10.74
N VAL A 166 -20.06 6.76 -11.43
CA VAL A 166 -18.74 6.72 -10.79
C VAL A 166 -18.58 7.86 -9.78
N ALA A 167 -18.97 9.09 -10.13
CA ALA A 167 -18.89 10.22 -9.21
C ALA A 167 -19.67 9.95 -7.91
N GLN A 168 -20.92 9.45 -8.03
CA GLN A 168 -21.72 9.08 -6.87
C GLN A 168 -21.11 7.94 -6.07
N ALA A 169 -20.54 6.91 -6.72
CA ALA A 169 -19.89 5.81 -6.02
C ALA A 169 -18.64 6.28 -5.25
N LEU A 170 -17.86 7.20 -5.83
CA LEU A 170 -16.71 7.80 -5.17
C LEU A 170 -17.08 8.73 -4.02
N GLU A 171 -18.27 9.30 -4.02
CA GLU A 171 -18.77 10.16 -2.94
C GLU A 171 -19.40 9.36 -1.79
N GLU A 172 -20.16 8.31 -2.10
CA GLU A 172 -21.02 7.63 -1.14
C GLU A 172 -20.48 6.26 -0.67
N ASP A 173 -19.79 5.52 -1.55
CA ASP A 173 -19.43 4.11 -1.32
C ASP A 173 -17.96 3.91 -0.91
N VAL A 174 -17.14 4.95 -0.91
CA VAL A 174 -15.72 4.83 -0.56
C VAL A 174 -15.54 4.36 0.87
N ARG A 175 -14.78 3.28 1.02
CA ARG A 175 -14.26 2.81 2.30
C ARG A 175 -12.75 2.72 2.21
N TYR A 176 -12.11 2.99 3.33
CA TYR A 176 -10.68 2.85 3.46
C TYR A 176 -10.35 1.62 4.29
N SER A 177 -9.34 0.91 3.88
CA SER A 177 -8.76 -0.21 4.61
C SER A 177 -7.27 -0.01 4.75
N TYR A 178 -6.60 -0.88 5.49
CA TYR A 178 -5.15 -0.88 5.57
C TYR A 178 -4.60 -2.30 5.62
N ARG A 179 -3.35 -2.45 5.20
CA ARG A 179 -2.56 -3.66 5.42
C ARG A 179 -1.23 -3.30 6.04
N ILE A 180 -0.76 -4.16 6.93
CA ILE A 180 0.61 -4.07 7.45
C ILE A 180 1.41 -5.12 6.68
N VAL A 181 2.46 -4.65 6.01
CA VAL A 181 3.38 -5.47 5.23
C VAL A 181 4.79 -5.30 5.76
N GLN A 182 5.60 -6.32 5.64
CA GLN A 182 7.01 -6.27 5.95
C GLN A 182 7.78 -5.93 4.67
N LEU A 183 8.23 -4.68 4.54
CA LEU A 183 9.06 -4.26 3.43
C LEU A 183 10.50 -4.76 3.67
N GLN A 184 10.93 -5.74 2.89
CA GLN A 184 12.27 -6.30 3.00
C GLN A 184 13.26 -5.51 2.14
N LEU A 185 14.42 -5.17 2.73
CA LEU A 185 15.49 -4.45 2.07
C LEU A 185 16.73 -5.33 1.98
N VAL A 186 17.29 -5.45 0.79
CA VAL A 186 18.49 -6.24 0.52
C VAL A 186 19.59 -5.38 -0.07
N CYS A 187 20.83 -5.58 0.36
CA CYS A 187 21.99 -4.93 -0.23
C CYS A 187 22.62 -5.87 -1.26
N ARG A 188 22.71 -5.44 -2.52
CA ARG A 188 23.35 -6.17 -3.61
C ARG A 188 24.27 -5.22 -4.36
N ASP A 189 25.49 -5.66 -4.58
CA ASP A 189 26.52 -4.87 -5.30
C ASP A 189 26.70 -3.45 -4.71
N GLY A 190 26.57 -3.32 -3.38
CA GLY A 190 26.68 -2.05 -2.66
C GLY A 190 25.46 -1.13 -2.79
N GLN A 191 24.37 -1.59 -3.38
CA GLN A 191 23.12 -0.84 -3.48
C GLN A 191 22.00 -1.50 -2.68
N TRP A 192 21.26 -0.70 -1.94
CA TRP A 192 20.04 -1.13 -1.27
C TRP A 192 18.88 -1.17 -2.27
N LYS A 193 18.06 -2.23 -2.18
CA LYS A 193 16.85 -2.43 -2.97
C LYS A 193 15.78 -3.04 -2.09
N ALA A 194 14.53 -2.67 -2.32
CA ALA A 194 13.41 -3.31 -1.67
C ALA A 194 12.96 -4.55 -2.44
N VAL A 195 12.41 -5.52 -1.74
CA VAL A 195 11.84 -6.74 -2.34
C VAL A 195 10.33 -6.57 -2.41
N ALA A 196 9.79 -6.57 -3.62
CA ALA A 196 8.34 -6.61 -3.84
C ALA A 196 7.85 -8.06 -3.68
N ASP A 197 7.46 -8.42 -2.49
CA ASP A 197 6.78 -9.69 -2.26
C ASP A 197 5.27 -9.59 -2.60
N ARG A 198 4.58 -10.73 -2.56
CA ARG A 198 3.15 -10.76 -2.87
C ARG A 198 2.33 -9.90 -1.91
N ALA A 199 2.69 -9.86 -0.63
CA ALA A 199 1.95 -9.10 0.36
C ALA A 199 2.03 -7.59 0.09
N PHE A 200 3.22 -7.10 -0.29
CA PHE A 200 3.42 -5.72 -0.71
C PHE A 200 2.63 -5.40 -1.98
N LEU A 201 2.72 -6.26 -3.02
CA LEU A 201 1.99 -6.07 -4.27
C LEU A 201 0.47 -6.04 -4.05
N ASP A 202 -0.06 -6.98 -3.26
CA ASP A 202 -1.48 -7.01 -2.89
C ASP A 202 -1.92 -5.77 -2.12
N ALA A 203 -1.04 -5.20 -1.29
CA ALA A 203 -1.35 -3.98 -0.53
C ALA A 203 -1.45 -2.75 -1.42
N ILE A 204 -0.52 -2.59 -2.38
CA ILE A 204 -0.49 -1.43 -3.28
C ILE A 204 -1.47 -1.53 -4.46
N SER A 205 -2.03 -2.72 -4.73
CA SER A 205 -3.05 -2.94 -5.77
C SER A 205 -4.48 -2.94 -5.24
N GLY A 206 -4.69 -2.62 -3.96
CA GLY A 206 -6.02 -2.64 -3.33
C GLY A 206 -6.64 -4.04 -3.22
N GLY A 207 -5.79 -5.09 -3.24
CA GLY A 207 -6.22 -6.47 -3.15
C GLY A 207 -6.73 -7.09 -4.46
N ILE A 208 -6.42 -6.46 -5.60
CA ILE A 208 -6.79 -6.95 -6.95
C ILE A 208 -5.65 -7.76 -7.59
N ALA A 209 -4.44 -7.76 -7.01
CA ALA A 209 -3.34 -8.55 -7.54
C ALA A 209 -3.67 -10.06 -7.45
N GLU A 210 -3.81 -10.72 -8.60
CA GLU A 210 -3.98 -12.17 -8.73
C GLU A 210 -2.64 -12.93 -8.60
#